data_fd3af37d64fca50607ce9d9446febc52
#
_entry.id   fd3af37d64fca50607ce9d9446febc52
#
_cell.length_a   1.000
_cell.length_b   1.000
_cell.length_c   1.000
_cell.angle_alpha   90.00
_cell.angle_beta   90.00
_cell.angle_gamma   90.00
#
_symmetry.space_group_name_H-M   'P 1'
#
loop_
_entity.id
_entity.type
_entity.pdbx_description
1 polymer ?
#
loop_
_entity_poly.entity_id
_entity_poly.type
_entity_poly.pdbx_seq_one_letter_code
_entity_poly.pdbx_strand_id
1 'polypeptide(L)'
;MYPNKLCCILVILILAITSCTLKETQPPPIVQPPVQPPPKPAKIALVLGAGSSKGFAHIGVLKILESNKIPIHMIVGTSVGSAVGSLYAYGYDAFSLQKLAISVNQGDIVDPLIIPSSGFIKGEKLEEFINKSVNYTSMEKLKIPFYAVATDLEKGQ
;
A
#
# COMPACT_ATOMS: atom_id res chain seq x y z
N MET A 1 -18.94 75.03 -53.91
CA MET A 1 -18.03 74.13 -54.62
C MET A 1 -18.52 72.71 -54.25
N TYR A 2 -19.30 72.07 -55.11
CA TYR A 2 -19.87 70.75 -54.81
C TYR A 2 -18.82 69.65 -55.06
N PRO A 3 -18.60 68.76 -54.20
CA PRO A 3 -17.69 67.65 -54.44
C PRO A 3 -18.17 66.83 -55.60
N ASN A 4 -17.26 66.58 -56.54
CA ASN A 4 -17.51 65.91 -57.78
C ASN A 4 -18.12 64.54 -57.49
N LYS A 5 -19.34 64.30 -58.07
CA LYS A 5 -20.04 63.01 -57.84
C LYS A 5 -19.17 61.79 -58.16
N LEU A 6 -18.19 61.97 -59.02
CA LEU A 6 -17.19 60.97 -59.36
C LEU A 6 -16.29 60.57 -58.12
N CYS A 7 -15.93 61.57 -57.30
CA CYS A 7 -15.11 61.35 -56.12
C CYS A 7 -15.85 60.51 -55.07
N CYS A 8 -17.14 60.78 -54.86
CA CYS A 8 -17.98 60.00 -53.96
C CYS A 8 -18.18 58.55 -54.44
N ILE A 9 -18.33 58.35 -55.74
CA ILE A 9 -18.43 56.97 -56.24
C ILE A 9 -17.16 56.20 -56.14
N LEU A 10 -16.00 56.85 -56.30
CA LEU A 10 -14.69 56.25 -56.16
C LEU A 10 -14.37 55.85 -54.68
N VAL A 11 -14.80 56.69 -53.76
CA VAL A 11 -14.67 56.39 -52.30
C VAL A 11 -15.54 55.21 -51.86
N ILE A 12 -16.77 55.13 -52.39
CA ILE A 12 -17.71 54.03 -52.13
C ILE A 12 -17.15 52.73 -52.75
N LEU A 13 -16.58 52.78 -53.94
CA LEU A 13 -15.97 51.61 -54.56
C LEU A 13 -14.74 51.09 -53.84
N ILE A 14 -13.92 51.96 -53.29
CA ILE A 14 -12.73 51.59 -52.48
C ILE A 14 -13.17 50.96 -51.16
N LEU A 15 -14.20 51.48 -50.52
CA LEU A 15 -14.74 50.92 -49.27
C LEU A 15 -15.38 49.53 -49.47
N ALA A 16 -15.95 49.26 -50.64
CA ALA A 16 -16.53 47.95 -50.97
C ALA A 16 -15.48 46.87 -51.22
N ILE A 17 -14.24 47.22 -51.61
CA ILE A 17 -13.18 46.26 -51.89
C ILE A 17 -12.40 45.86 -50.63
N THR A 18 -12.49 46.64 -49.54
CA THR A 18 -11.77 46.38 -48.28
C THR A 18 -12.57 45.47 -47.34
N SER A 19 -13.74 44.99 -47.72
CA SER A 19 -14.46 43.98 -46.95
C SER A 19 -13.82 42.60 -47.20
N CYS A 20 -12.55 42.45 -46.84
CA CYS A 20 -11.94 41.15 -46.65
C CYS A 20 -12.64 40.47 -45.45
N THR A 21 -13.55 39.57 -45.74
CA THR A 21 -14.06 38.61 -44.75
C THR A 21 -12.87 37.79 -44.28
N LEU A 22 -12.32 38.16 -43.12
CA LEU A 22 -11.44 37.28 -42.34
C LEU A 22 -12.25 36.01 -42.06
N LYS A 23 -11.98 34.96 -42.81
CA LYS A 23 -12.52 33.65 -42.49
C LYS A 23 -11.96 33.25 -41.15
N GLU A 24 -12.77 33.41 -40.11
CA GLU A 24 -12.41 32.99 -38.77
C GLU A 24 -12.16 31.46 -38.81
N THR A 25 -10.88 31.09 -38.81
CA THR A 25 -10.50 29.69 -38.74
C THR A 25 -10.86 29.25 -37.34
N GLN A 26 -11.92 28.48 -37.20
CA GLN A 26 -12.26 27.85 -35.95
C GLN A 26 -11.02 27.09 -35.42
N PRO A 27 -10.65 27.28 -34.16
CA PRO A 27 -9.58 26.50 -33.58
C PRO A 27 -9.91 25.00 -33.74
N PRO A 28 -8.90 24.17 -34.00
CA PRO A 28 -9.14 22.74 -34.15
C PRO A 28 -9.89 22.22 -32.91
N PRO A 29 -10.82 21.28 -33.05
CA PRO A 29 -11.58 20.74 -31.94
C PRO A 29 -10.59 20.22 -30.88
N ILE A 30 -10.76 20.69 -29.65
CA ILE A 30 -9.97 20.21 -28.53
C ILE A 30 -10.27 18.72 -28.36
N VAL A 31 -9.39 17.88 -28.88
CA VAL A 31 -9.45 16.43 -28.64
C VAL A 31 -9.19 16.22 -27.17
N GLN A 32 -10.25 16.05 -26.40
CA GLN A 32 -10.10 15.66 -24.99
C GLN A 32 -9.36 14.33 -24.97
N PRO A 33 -8.28 14.22 -24.17
CA PRO A 33 -7.62 12.92 -24.02
C PRO A 33 -8.66 11.89 -23.53
N PRO A 34 -8.57 10.64 -23.99
CA PRO A 34 -9.52 9.61 -23.59
C PRO A 34 -9.62 9.57 -22.05
N VAL A 35 -10.84 9.63 -21.56
CA VAL A 35 -11.12 9.54 -20.11
C VAL A 35 -10.55 8.23 -19.61
N GLN A 36 -9.46 8.30 -18.87
CA GLN A 36 -8.86 7.11 -18.27
C GLN A 36 -9.85 6.55 -17.23
N PRO A 37 -10.06 5.23 -17.22
CA PRO A 37 -10.87 4.62 -16.17
C PRO A 37 -10.29 4.97 -14.79
N PRO A 38 -11.13 5.15 -13.77
CA PRO A 38 -10.64 5.48 -12.43
C PRO A 38 -9.62 4.44 -11.99
N PRO A 39 -8.52 4.86 -11.36
CA PRO A 39 -7.48 3.94 -10.90
C PRO A 39 -8.09 2.90 -9.95
N LYS A 40 -7.71 1.64 -10.13
CA LYS A 40 -8.13 0.58 -9.21
C LYS A 40 -7.64 0.91 -7.80
N PRO A 41 -8.43 0.65 -6.75
CA PRO A 41 -7.99 0.86 -5.38
C PRO A 41 -6.67 0.14 -5.12
N ALA A 42 -5.70 0.84 -4.53
CA ALA A 42 -4.41 0.27 -4.19
C ALA A 42 -4.58 -0.85 -3.14
N LYS A 43 -3.91 -1.98 -3.35
CA LYS A 43 -3.80 -3.04 -2.34
C LYS A 43 -2.56 -2.77 -1.49
N ILE A 44 -2.73 -2.80 -0.17
CA ILE A 44 -1.67 -2.53 0.79
C ILE A 44 -1.14 -3.85 1.33
N ALA A 45 0.15 -4.10 1.16
CA ALA A 45 0.88 -5.17 1.81
C ALA A 45 1.67 -4.61 2.99
N LEU A 46 1.52 -5.21 4.17
CA LEU A 46 2.29 -4.86 5.35
C LEU A 46 3.47 -5.82 5.49
N VAL A 47 4.68 -5.29 5.51
CA VAL A 47 5.91 -6.08 5.68
C VAL A 47 6.47 -5.82 7.09
N LEU A 48 6.57 -6.89 7.89
CA LEU A 48 7.04 -6.85 9.27
C LEU A 48 8.40 -7.55 9.37
N GLY A 49 9.43 -6.78 9.68
CA GLY A 49 10.81 -7.27 9.75
C GLY A 49 11.11 -8.05 11.03
N ALA A 50 12.29 -8.66 11.04
CA ALA A 50 12.88 -9.30 12.21
C ALA A 50 13.28 -8.26 13.28
N GLY A 51 13.55 -8.70 14.51
CA GLY A 51 14.05 -7.79 15.55
C GLY A 51 13.90 -8.27 16.98
N SER A 52 13.57 -9.55 17.21
CA SER A 52 13.40 -10.11 18.56
C SER A 52 12.45 -9.22 19.42
N SER A 53 12.89 -8.76 20.60
CA SER A 53 12.09 -7.91 21.49
C SER A 53 11.64 -6.57 20.86
N LYS A 54 12.27 -6.11 19.78
CA LYS A 54 11.84 -4.92 19.04
C LYS A 54 10.50 -5.11 18.31
N GLY A 55 9.97 -6.33 18.28
CA GLY A 55 8.64 -6.63 17.75
C GLY A 55 7.49 -5.82 18.36
N PHE A 56 7.66 -5.29 19.57
CA PHE A 56 6.71 -4.34 20.16
C PHE A 56 6.47 -3.11 19.28
N ALA A 57 7.46 -2.69 18.50
CA ALA A 57 7.30 -1.58 17.56
C ALA A 57 6.26 -1.89 16.47
N HIS A 58 6.18 -3.14 16.01
CA HIS A 58 5.17 -3.55 15.03
C HIS A 58 3.74 -3.35 15.56
N ILE A 59 3.52 -3.67 16.84
CA ILE A 59 2.21 -3.46 17.50
C ILE A 59 1.86 -1.97 17.55
N GLY A 60 2.85 -1.10 17.81
CA GLY A 60 2.65 0.35 17.77
C GLY A 60 2.24 0.84 16.39
N VAL A 61 2.86 0.34 15.34
CA VAL A 61 2.51 0.67 13.95
C VAL A 61 1.10 0.16 13.62
N LEU A 62 0.77 -1.08 13.99
CA LEU A 62 -0.58 -1.64 13.77
C LEU A 62 -1.68 -0.78 14.42
N LYS A 63 -1.45 -0.27 15.63
CA LYS A 63 -2.40 0.65 16.29
C LYS A 63 -2.68 1.90 15.46
N ILE A 64 -1.63 2.48 14.87
CA ILE A 64 -1.78 3.67 14.03
C ILE A 64 -2.51 3.33 12.73
N LEU A 65 -2.21 2.20 12.12
CA LEU A 65 -2.91 1.74 10.90
C LEU A 65 -4.41 1.51 11.18
N GLU A 66 -4.75 0.84 12.29
CA GLU A 66 -6.14 0.62 12.71
C GLU A 66 -6.87 1.93 13.01
N SER A 67 -6.25 2.82 13.79
CA SER A 67 -6.88 4.10 14.17
C SER A 67 -7.16 4.99 12.96
N ASN A 68 -6.35 4.88 11.92
CA ASN A 68 -6.54 5.58 10.66
C ASN A 68 -7.35 4.77 9.62
N LYS A 69 -7.90 3.61 10.02
CA LYS A 69 -8.69 2.73 9.15
C LYS A 69 -7.99 2.37 7.84
N ILE A 70 -6.66 2.21 7.89
CA ILE A 70 -5.87 1.82 6.72
C ILE A 70 -6.05 0.31 6.50
N PRO A 71 -6.64 -0.12 5.37
CA PRO A 71 -6.89 -1.53 5.13
C PRO A 71 -5.59 -2.26 4.80
N ILE A 72 -5.35 -3.41 5.47
CA ILE A 72 -4.24 -4.30 5.17
C ILE A 72 -4.78 -5.49 4.37
N HIS A 73 -4.24 -5.70 3.18
CA HIS A 73 -4.72 -6.73 2.25
C HIS A 73 -3.84 -7.98 2.25
N MET A 74 -2.62 -7.87 2.75
CA MET A 74 -1.65 -8.95 2.83
C MET A 74 -0.61 -8.61 3.89
N ILE A 75 -0.06 -9.62 4.56
CA ILE A 75 1.03 -9.47 5.53
C ILE A 75 2.17 -10.40 5.15
N VAL A 76 3.39 -9.87 5.21
CA VAL A 76 4.63 -10.64 5.07
C VAL A 76 5.46 -10.42 6.32
N GLY A 77 5.89 -11.49 6.97
CA GLY A 77 6.63 -11.41 8.22
C GLY A 77 7.95 -12.18 8.21
N THR A 78 8.93 -11.71 8.99
CA THR A 78 10.19 -12.41 9.24
C THR A 78 10.47 -12.43 10.74
N SER A 79 10.79 -13.59 11.33
CA SER A 79 11.07 -13.77 12.76
C SER A 79 9.91 -13.20 13.62
N VAL A 80 10.17 -12.30 14.56
CA VAL A 80 9.14 -11.65 15.39
C VAL A 80 8.04 -10.98 14.53
N GLY A 81 8.37 -10.50 13.34
CA GLY A 81 7.38 -9.97 12.40
C GLY A 81 6.42 -11.05 11.89
N SER A 82 6.89 -12.31 11.77
CA SER A 82 6.01 -13.45 11.47
C SER A 82 5.09 -13.77 12.64
N ALA A 83 5.61 -13.74 13.87
CA ALA A 83 4.80 -13.98 15.07
C ALA A 83 3.69 -12.93 15.21
N VAL A 84 4.03 -11.65 15.19
CA VAL A 84 3.04 -10.56 15.26
C VAL A 84 2.09 -10.59 14.07
N GLY A 85 2.63 -10.79 12.87
CA GLY A 85 1.86 -10.81 11.63
C GLY A 85 0.84 -11.94 11.55
N SER A 86 1.22 -13.16 11.98
CA SER A 86 0.31 -14.30 11.99
C SER A 86 -0.86 -14.12 12.96
N LEU A 87 -0.58 -13.62 14.16
CA LEU A 87 -1.61 -13.31 15.16
C LEU A 87 -2.57 -12.22 14.66
N TYR A 88 -2.03 -11.16 14.05
CA TYR A 88 -2.84 -10.11 13.45
C TYR A 88 -3.68 -10.65 12.26
N ALA A 89 -3.07 -11.44 11.39
CA ALA A 89 -3.76 -12.08 10.27
C ALA A 89 -4.86 -13.03 10.71
N TYR A 90 -4.70 -13.69 11.87
CA TYR A 90 -5.74 -14.51 12.48
C TYR A 90 -6.94 -13.68 12.94
N GLY A 91 -6.70 -12.45 13.40
CA GLY A 91 -7.75 -11.51 13.79
C GLY A 91 -7.62 -10.89 15.17
N TYR A 92 -6.43 -10.97 15.80
CA TYR A 92 -6.14 -10.11 16.94
C TYR A 92 -6.06 -8.67 16.46
N ASP A 93 -6.70 -7.75 17.18
CA ASP A 93 -6.45 -6.33 17.02
C ASP A 93 -5.12 -5.92 17.70
N ALA A 94 -4.61 -4.74 17.37
CA ALA A 94 -3.34 -4.27 17.92
C ALA A 94 -3.36 -4.10 19.44
N PHE A 95 -4.53 -3.85 20.04
CA PHE A 95 -4.66 -3.73 21.49
C PHE A 95 -4.57 -5.10 22.18
N SER A 96 -5.24 -6.11 21.63
CA SER A 96 -5.16 -7.49 22.09
C SER A 96 -3.75 -8.06 21.93
N LEU A 97 -3.06 -7.75 20.81
CA LEU A 97 -1.65 -8.08 20.63
C LEU A 97 -0.75 -7.45 21.69
N GLN A 98 -1.00 -6.20 22.05
CA GLN A 98 -0.24 -5.56 23.15
C GLN A 98 -0.44 -6.28 24.47
N LYS A 99 -1.68 -6.60 24.82
CA LYS A 99 -1.99 -7.34 26.06
C LYS A 99 -1.27 -8.68 26.07
N LEU A 100 -1.37 -9.43 24.99
CA LEU A 100 -0.71 -10.71 24.83
C LEU A 100 0.82 -10.57 24.98
N ALA A 101 1.43 -9.63 24.27
CA ALA A 101 2.87 -9.41 24.31
C ALA A 101 3.41 -9.00 25.68
N ILE A 102 2.62 -8.27 26.48
CA ILE A 102 3.00 -7.91 27.85
C ILE A 102 2.85 -9.10 28.82
N SER A 103 1.90 -10.00 28.56
CA SER A 103 1.65 -11.16 29.43
C SER A 103 2.61 -12.32 29.21
N VAL A 104 3.32 -12.36 28.09
CA VAL A 104 4.24 -13.46 27.75
C VAL A 104 5.58 -13.29 28.48
N ASN A 105 6.01 -14.33 29.18
CA ASN A 105 7.37 -14.39 29.77
C ASN A 105 8.34 -14.95 28.73
N GLN A 106 9.58 -14.45 28.74
CA GLN A 106 10.61 -14.92 27.81
C GLN A 106 10.83 -16.45 27.89
N GLY A 107 10.74 -17.04 29.07
CA GLY A 107 10.88 -18.48 29.26
C GLY A 107 9.79 -19.34 28.61
N ASP A 108 8.65 -18.73 28.28
CA ASP A 108 7.52 -19.42 27.66
C ASP A 108 7.64 -19.53 26.12
N ILE A 109 8.50 -18.67 25.52
CA ILE A 109 8.66 -18.59 24.07
C ILE A 109 10.08 -18.81 23.56
N VAL A 110 11.08 -18.90 24.49
CA VAL A 110 12.48 -19.11 24.12
C VAL A 110 12.98 -20.43 24.70
N ASP A 111 13.49 -21.28 23.84
CA ASP A 111 14.13 -22.55 24.14
C ASP A 111 15.57 -22.55 23.60
N PRO A 112 16.58 -22.16 24.41
CA PRO A 112 17.95 -22.11 23.96
C PRO A 112 18.48 -23.52 23.65
N LEU A 113 19.26 -23.64 22.56
CA LEU A 113 19.99 -24.87 22.27
C LEU A 113 21.20 -25.00 23.18
N ILE A 114 21.39 -26.17 23.77
CA ILE A 114 22.55 -26.51 24.61
C ILE A 114 23.80 -26.67 23.73
N ILE A 115 23.62 -27.18 22.49
CA ILE A 115 24.70 -27.37 21.51
C ILE A 115 24.25 -26.65 20.20
N PRO A 116 24.85 -25.51 19.87
CA PRO A 116 24.45 -24.74 18.69
C PRO A 116 25.04 -25.31 17.41
N SER A 117 24.50 -26.42 16.92
CA SER A 117 24.89 -27.00 15.64
C SER A 117 24.20 -26.35 14.42
N SER A 118 23.02 -25.79 14.64
CA SER A 118 22.20 -25.20 13.57
C SER A 118 21.43 -23.93 14.02
N GLY A 119 21.89 -23.25 15.08
CA GLY A 119 21.26 -22.04 15.62
C GLY A 119 21.38 -21.95 17.12
N PHE A 120 20.86 -20.89 17.72
CA PHE A 120 20.89 -20.62 19.17
C PHE A 120 19.56 -20.88 19.87
N ILE A 121 18.47 -21.00 19.11
CA ILE A 121 17.11 -21.19 19.61
C ILE A 121 16.47 -22.34 18.84
N LYS A 122 15.83 -23.26 19.55
CA LYS A 122 15.15 -24.42 18.98
C LYS A 122 13.86 -24.02 18.25
N GLY A 123 13.10 -23.11 18.84
CA GLY A 123 11.90 -22.53 18.26
C GLY A 123 10.60 -23.27 18.57
N GLU A 124 10.66 -24.45 19.19
CA GLU A 124 9.47 -25.28 19.49
C GLU A 124 8.48 -24.57 20.41
N LYS A 125 8.98 -23.86 21.42
CA LYS A 125 8.11 -23.11 22.35
C LYS A 125 7.39 -21.97 21.66
N LEU A 126 8.08 -21.24 20.80
CA LEU A 126 7.45 -20.16 20.05
C LEU A 126 6.42 -20.71 19.05
N GLU A 127 6.73 -21.80 18.37
CA GLU A 127 5.81 -22.48 17.48
C GLU A 127 4.53 -22.89 18.21
N GLU A 128 4.67 -23.57 19.35
CA GLU A 128 3.53 -24.02 20.14
C GLU A 128 2.71 -22.84 20.70
N PHE A 129 3.39 -21.76 21.14
CA PHE A 129 2.72 -20.56 21.59
C PHE A 129 1.86 -19.93 20.47
N ILE A 130 2.41 -19.79 19.26
CA ILE A 130 1.67 -19.25 18.12
C ILE A 130 0.52 -20.18 17.75
N ASN A 131 0.77 -21.49 17.61
CA ASN A 131 -0.25 -22.45 17.24
C ASN A 131 -1.45 -22.44 18.21
N LYS A 132 -1.19 -22.41 19.52
CA LYS A 132 -2.25 -22.24 20.52
C LYS A 132 -2.99 -20.92 20.38
N SER A 133 -2.26 -19.83 20.17
CA SER A 133 -2.85 -18.49 20.07
C SER A 133 -3.78 -18.35 18.85
N VAL A 134 -3.48 -19.04 17.76
CA VAL A 134 -4.33 -19.08 16.56
C VAL A 134 -5.27 -20.29 16.51
N ASN A 135 -5.41 -20.99 17.65
CA ASN A 135 -6.24 -22.19 17.75
C ASN A 135 -5.93 -23.25 16.67
N TYR A 136 -4.63 -23.50 16.42
CA TYR A 136 -4.10 -24.42 15.39
C TYR A 136 -4.68 -24.18 14.00
N THR A 137 -5.04 -22.92 13.70
CA THR A 137 -5.54 -22.53 12.38
C THR A 137 -4.39 -22.53 11.39
N SER A 138 -4.55 -23.23 10.27
CA SER A 138 -3.54 -23.24 9.21
C SER A 138 -3.37 -21.87 8.55
N MET A 139 -2.18 -21.59 8.05
CA MET A 139 -1.80 -20.29 7.50
C MET A 139 -2.72 -19.84 6.35
N GLU A 140 -3.18 -20.78 5.53
CA GLU A 140 -4.07 -20.54 4.40
C GLU A 140 -5.49 -20.14 4.81
N LYS A 141 -5.86 -20.37 6.07
CA LYS A 141 -7.19 -20.06 6.62
C LYS A 141 -7.23 -18.78 7.45
N LEU A 142 -6.11 -18.06 7.54
CA LEU A 142 -6.05 -16.79 8.23
C LEU A 142 -6.94 -15.75 7.52
N LYS A 143 -7.48 -14.80 8.28
CA LYS A 143 -8.43 -13.78 7.75
C LYS A 143 -7.77 -12.83 6.75
N ILE A 144 -6.47 -12.55 6.95
CA ILE A 144 -5.65 -11.75 6.03
C ILE A 144 -4.62 -12.71 5.42
N PRO A 145 -4.41 -12.72 4.10
CA PRO A 145 -3.34 -13.48 3.46
C PRO A 145 -2.00 -13.20 4.14
N PHE A 146 -1.34 -14.24 4.61
CA PHE A 146 -0.11 -14.16 5.39
C PHE A 146 1.00 -15.01 4.78
N TYR A 147 2.22 -14.48 4.79
CA TYR A 147 3.43 -15.15 4.32
C TYR A 147 4.54 -14.98 5.34
N ALA A 148 5.20 -16.08 5.71
CA ALA A 148 6.38 -16.09 6.56
C ALA A 148 7.63 -16.30 5.70
N VAL A 149 8.66 -15.48 5.95
CA VAL A 149 9.96 -15.61 5.27
C VAL A 149 10.93 -16.34 6.18
N ALA A 150 11.51 -17.41 5.68
CA ALA A 150 12.56 -18.19 6.34
C ALA A 150 13.69 -18.50 5.34
N THR A 151 14.88 -18.76 5.84
CA THR A 151 16.03 -19.18 5.02
C THR A 151 16.30 -20.67 5.22
N ASP A 152 16.34 -21.42 4.15
CA ASP A 152 16.85 -22.79 4.13
C ASP A 152 18.37 -22.74 4.09
N LEU A 153 19.03 -23.14 5.18
CA LEU A 153 20.49 -23.08 5.30
C LEU A 153 21.22 -24.09 4.40
N GLU A 154 20.59 -25.21 4.05
CA GLU A 154 21.19 -26.21 3.17
C GLU A 154 21.15 -25.77 1.71
N LYS A 155 20.10 -25.10 1.30
CA LYS A 155 19.89 -24.68 -0.10
C LYS A 155 20.30 -23.24 -0.36
N GLY A 156 20.50 -22.44 0.69
CA GLY A 156 20.82 -21.03 0.58
C GLY A 156 19.67 -20.19 -0.01
N GLN A 157 18.44 -20.64 0.18
CA GLN A 157 17.22 -20.01 -0.33
C GLN A 157 16.35 -19.48 0.81
#